data_841f29c84eb08bae4f6c440133aeb04b
#
_entry.id   841f29c84eb08bae4f6c440133aeb04b
#
_cell.length_a   1.000
_cell.length_b   1.000
_cell.length_c   1.000
_cell.angle_alpha   90.00
_cell.angle_beta   90.00
_cell.angle_gamma   90.00
#
_symmetry.space_group_name_H-M   'P 1'
#
loop_
_entity.id
_entity.type
_entity.pdbx_description
1 polymer ?
#
loop_
_entity_poly.entity_id
_entity_poly.type
_entity_poly.pdbx_seq_one_letter_code
_entity_poly.pdbx_strand_id
1 'polypeptide(L)'
;MSKYTIKRVHGRRVWDSRGRPTIEGDVTLRYGAIGRAIAPAGASTGSGEALERRDGGAAFGGLDVKGAVAAINTEIQVALKDKDVRDQEGIDNVLCELDGTANKSRLGGNALIATSMAVMHAAAAAEKIPLWQYLGPLLGHSDGN
;
A
#
# COMPACT_ATOMS: atom_id res chain seq x y z
N MET A 1 -5.51 -14.40 17.90
CA MET A 1 -4.99 -13.31 17.07
C MET A 1 -5.43 -11.97 17.61
N SER A 2 -4.61 -10.96 17.44
CA SER A 2 -4.88 -9.64 18.01
C SER A 2 -5.67 -8.75 17.07
N LYS A 3 -6.12 -7.59 17.58
CA LYS A 3 -6.78 -6.57 16.77
C LYS A 3 -5.86 -5.95 15.69
N TYR A 4 -4.55 -6.20 15.78
CA TYR A 4 -3.56 -5.71 14.82
C TYR A 4 -3.27 -6.70 13.69
N THR A 5 -3.90 -7.87 13.71
CA THR A 5 -3.63 -8.92 12.73
C THR A 5 -4.36 -8.63 11.43
N ILE A 6 -3.64 -8.67 10.31
CA ILE A 6 -4.21 -8.47 8.98
C ILE A 6 -5.09 -9.67 8.62
N LYS A 7 -6.35 -9.39 8.35
CA LYS A 7 -7.31 -10.37 7.86
C LYS A 7 -7.31 -10.41 6.33
N ARG A 8 -7.25 -9.24 5.69
CA ARG A 8 -7.38 -9.13 4.25
C ARG A 8 -6.68 -7.87 3.73
N VAL A 9 -6.05 -8.01 2.58
CA VAL A 9 -5.56 -6.88 1.78
C VAL A 9 -6.31 -6.91 0.45
N HIS A 10 -6.82 -5.77 0.01
CA HIS A 10 -7.59 -5.67 -1.22
C HIS A 10 -7.23 -4.40 -1.98
N GLY A 11 -7.07 -4.52 -3.27
CA GLY A 11 -6.82 -3.39 -4.15
C GLY A 11 -7.94 -3.20 -5.14
N ARG A 12 -8.15 -1.96 -5.54
CA ARG A 12 -9.12 -1.61 -6.59
C ARG A 12 -8.61 -0.44 -7.41
N ARG A 13 -9.10 -0.37 -8.64
CA ARG A 13 -8.85 0.80 -9.48
C ARG A 13 -9.80 1.92 -9.07
N VAL A 14 -9.25 3.13 -8.94
CA VAL A 14 -10.00 4.35 -8.74
C VAL A 14 -9.49 5.40 -9.73
N TRP A 15 -10.07 6.58 -9.74
CA TRP A 15 -9.70 7.64 -10.66
C TRP A 15 -9.10 8.80 -9.89
N ASP A 16 -7.96 9.32 -10.36
CA ASP A 16 -7.37 10.51 -9.76
C ASP A 16 -8.14 11.77 -10.18
N SER A 17 -7.70 12.95 -9.70
CA SER A 17 -8.37 14.21 -10.00
C SER A 17 -8.33 14.60 -11.48
N ARG A 18 -7.45 13.97 -12.25
CA ARG A 18 -7.33 14.17 -13.69
C ARG A 18 -8.09 13.11 -14.50
N GLY A 19 -8.82 12.22 -13.84
CA GLY A 19 -9.53 11.14 -14.50
C GLY A 19 -8.66 9.99 -14.96
N ARG A 20 -7.42 9.87 -14.45
CA ARG A 20 -6.53 8.76 -14.81
C ARG A 20 -6.67 7.63 -13.80
N PRO A 21 -6.51 6.36 -14.25
CA PRO A 21 -6.55 5.23 -13.31
C PRO A 21 -5.43 5.31 -12.28
N THR A 22 -5.78 5.01 -11.04
CA THR A 22 -4.83 4.80 -9.95
C THR A 22 -5.35 3.69 -9.05
N ILE A 23 -4.60 3.38 -7.99
CA ILE A 23 -4.88 2.24 -7.11
C ILE A 23 -5.28 2.74 -5.75
N GLU A 24 -6.37 2.19 -5.21
CA GLU A 24 -6.70 2.30 -3.79
C GLU A 24 -6.50 0.92 -3.16
N GLY A 25 -5.76 0.87 -2.05
CA GLY A 25 -5.57 -0.33 -1.26
C GLY A 25 -6.32 -0.26 0.06
N ASP A 26 -6.89 -1.38 0.48
CA ASP A 26 -7.51 -1.56 1.80
C ASP A 26 -6.77 -2.63 2.56
N VAL A 27 -6.55 -2.38 3.86
CA VAL A 27 -6.09 -3.40 4.80
C VAL A 27 -7.15 -3.51 5.88
N THR A 28 -7.77 -4.69 5.99
CA THR A 28 -8.79 -5.00 7.01
C THR A 28 -8.16 -5.86 8.09
N LEU A 29 -8.35 -5.47 9.35
CA LEU A 29 -7.85 -6.21 10.49
C LEU A 29 -8.91 -7.14 11.06
N ARG A 30 -8.48 -8.07 11.91
CA ARG A 30 -9.32 -9.16 12.43
C ARG A 30 -10.60 -8.69 13.13
N TYR A 31 -10.55 -7.57 13.83
CA TYR A 31 -11.70 -7.09 14.59
C TYR A 31 -12.32 -5.83 13.99
N GLY A 32 -12.11 -5.62 12.70
CA GLY A 32 -12.90 -4.66 11.92
C GLY A 32 -12.24 -3.35 11.58
N ALA A 33 -11.09 -3.01 12.17
CA ALA A 33 -10.39 -1.80 11.78
C ALA A 33 -9.94 -1.90 10.33
N ILE A 34 -10.04 -0.81 9.58
CA ILE A 34 -9.69 -0.75 8.16
C ILE A 34 -8.80 0.46 7.91
N GLY A 35 -7.74 0.24 7.14
CA GLY A 35 -6.93 1.33 6.59
C GLY A 35 -7.07 1.36 5.08
N ARG A 36 -7.15 2.56 4.50
CA ARG A 36 -7.23 2.79 3.06
C ARG A 36 -6.21 3.82 2.63
N ALA A 37 -5.67 3.62 1.46
CA ALA A 37 -4.79 4.62 0.85
C ALA A 37 -4.85 4.52 -0.66
N ILE A 38 -4.72 5.67 -1.31
CA ILE A 38 -4.62 5.78 -2.77
C ILE A 38 -3.17 6.06 -3.11
N ALA A 39 -2.64 5.36 -4.11
CA ALA A 39 -1.29 5.62 -4.58
C ALA A 39 -1.22 7.05 -5.16
N PRO A 40 -0.29 7.90 -4.69
CA PRO A 40 -0.18 9.24 -5.23
C PRO A 40 0.24 9.22 -6.70
N ALA A 41 -0.40 10.04 -7.53
CA ALA A 41 -0.03 10.16 -8.93
C ALA A 41 1.36 10.79 -9.06
N GLY A 42 2.21 10.21 -9.92
CA GLY A 42 3.54 10.73 -10.16
C GLY A 42 4.53 10.53 -9.03
N ALA A 43 4.23 9.63 -8.09
CA ALA A 43 5.09 9.39 -6.92
C ALA A 43 6.44 8.77 -7.25
N SER A 44 6.64 8.27 -8.46
CA SER A 44 7.81 7.46 -8.83
C SER A 44 8.49 8.04 -10.07
N THR A 45 8.86 9.32 -10.04
CA THR A 45 9.43 9.99 -11.20
C THR A 45 10.94 10.20 -11.14
N GLY A 46 11.57 9.98 -10.01
CA GLY A 46 13.00 10.18 -9.85
C GLY A 46 13.84 8.98 -10.26
N SER A 47 15.10 9.24 -10.61
CA SER A 47 16.06 8.18 -10.88
C SER A 47 16.32 7.36 -9.61
N GLY A 48 16.21 6.04 -9.69
CA GLY A 48 16.36 5.15 -8.55
C GLY A 48 15.10 4.97 -7.72
N GLU A 49 14.02 5.66 -8.05
CA GLU A 49 12.74 5.48 -7.37
C GLU A 49 11.97 4.31 -7.96
N ALA A 50 10.93 3.86 -7.23
CA ALA A 50 10.08 2.77 -7.66
C ALA A 50 9.26 3.18 -8.90
N LEU A 51 9.12 2.26 -9.84
CA LEU A 51 8.34 2.47 -11.05
C LEU A 51 6.89 2.07 -10.83
N GLU A 52 5.96 2.88 -11.33
CA GLU A 52 4.57 2.49 -11.39
C GLU A 52 4.38 1.34 -12.37
N ARG A 53 3.52 0.39 -12.02
CA ARG A 53 3.11 -0.65 -12.94
C ARG A 53 1.84 -0.23 -13.65
N ARG A 54 1.96 0.02 -14.95
CA ARG A 54 0.87 0.36 -15.84
C ARG A 54 0.77 -0.73 -16.91
N ASP A 55 -0.46 -1.01 -17.37
CA ASP A 55 -0.68 -2.16 -18.27
C ASP A 55 -0.16 -1.92 -19.68
N GLY A 56 -0.03 -0.67 -20.10
CA GLY A 56 0.27 -0.36 -21.49
C GLY A 56 -0.94 -0.64 -22.38
N GLY A 57 -0.70 -0.78 -23.67
CA GLY A 57 -1.76 -1.05 -24.63
C GLY A 57 -2.65 0.15 -24.90
N ALA A 58 -3.89 -0.10 -25.34
CA ALA A 58 -4.81 0.94 -25.80
C ALA A 58 -5.71 1.51 -24.71
N ALA A 59 -6.02 0.75 -23.67
CA ALA A 59 -6.94 1.19 -22.63
C ALA A 59 -6.36 2.38 -21.85
N PHE A 60 -7.13 3.47 -21.75
CA PHE A 60 -6.76 4.68 -21.01
C PHE A 60 -5.37 5.20 -21.39
N GLY A 61 -5.03 5.14 -22.69
CA GLY A 61 -3.73 5.59 -23.16
C GLY A 61 -2.54 4.82 -22.59
N GLY A 62 -2.73 3.56 -22.22
CA GLY A 62 -1.69 2.72 -21.62
C GLY A 62 -1.56 2.88 -20.12
N LEU A 63 -2.41 3.67 -19.47
CA LEU A 63 -2.28 4.03 -18.06
C LEU A 63 -3.10 3.14 -17.12
N ASP A 64 -3.82 2.13 -17.61
CA ASP A 64 -4.62 1.25 -16.75
C ASP A 64 -3.72 0.50 -15.76
N VAL A 65 -4.31 0.06 -14.65
CA VAL A 65 -3.57 -0.52 -13.52
C VAL A 65 -4.10 -1.91 -13.13
N LYS A 66 -4.69 -2.64 -14.07
CA LYS A 66 -5.25 -3.97 -13.80
C LYS A 66 -4.21 -4.94 -13.25
N GLY A 67 -3.02 -4.95 -13.83
CA GLY A 67 -1.94 -5.83 -13.37
C GLY A 67 -1.48 -5.52 -11.96
N ALA A 68 -1.35 -4.25 -11.64
CA ALA A 68 -0.95 -3.84 -10.29
C ALA A 68 -2.05 -4.16 -9.27
N VAL A 69 -3.32 -3.93 -9.62
CA VAL A 69 -4.46 -4.31 -8.77
C VAL A 69 -4.49 -5.81 -8.54
N ALA A 70 -4.31 -6.61 -9.60
CA ALA A 70 -4.27 -8.07 -9.48
C ALA A 70 -3.13 -8.55 -8.56
N ALA A 71 -1.98 -7.89 -8.60
CA ALA A 71 -0.86 -8.21 -7.71
C ALA A 71 -1.23 -8.01 -6.24
N ILE A 72 -1.98 -6.95 -5.91
CA ILE A 72 -2.45 -6.74 -4.54
C ILE A 72 -3.40 -7.85 -4.12
N ASN A 73 -4.35 -8.21 -4.98
CA ASN A 73 -5.41 -9.16 -4.64
C ASN A 73 -4.94 -10.62 -4.63
N THR A 74 -3.76 -10.90 -5.10
CA THR A 74 -3.18 -12.25 -5.15
C THR A 74 -1.93 -12.34 -4.30
N GLU A 75 -0.77 -11.97 -4.82
CA GLU A 75 0.52 -12.17 -4.16
C GLU A 75 0.65 -11.39 -2.86
N ILE A 76 0.27 -10.11 -2.86
CA ILE A 76 0.40 -9.25 -1.69
C ILE A 76 -0.57 -9.70 -0.61
N GLN A 77 -1.82 -10.01 -0.97
CA GLN A 77 -2.82 -10.53 -0.02
C GLN A 77 -2.30 -11.79 0.69
N VAL A 78 -1.73 -12.73 -0.05
CA VAL A 78 -1.22 -13.96 0.53
C VAL A 78 -0.02 -13.68 1.45
N ALA A 79 0.88 -12.80 1.02
CA ALA A 79 2.09 -12.51 1.77
C ALA A 79 1.83 -11.77 3.08
N LEU A 80 0.82 -10.90 3.12
CA LEU A 80 0.55 -10.07 4.29
C LEU A 80 -0.51 -10.62 5.23
N LYS A 81 -1.32 -11.58 4.81
CA LYS A 81 -2.33 -12.17 5.66
C LYS A 81 -1.68 -12.72 6.94
N ASP A 82 -2.33 -12.46 8.07
CA ASP A 82 -1.91 -12.87 9.41
C ASP A 82 -0.68 -12.12 9.99
N LYS A 83 -0.15 -11.14 9.28
CA LYS A 83 0.92 -10.29 9.80
C LYS A 83 0.36 -9.19 10.70
N ASP A 84 1.22 -8.65 11.55
CA ASP A 84 0.87 -7.58 12.49
C ASP A 84 1.15 -6.21 11.84
N VAL A 85 0.13 -5.37 11.76
CA VAL A 85 0.25 -4.04 11.11
C VAL A 85 1.20 -3.11 11.84
N ARG A 86 1.55 -3.37 13.11
CA ARG A 86 2.48 -2.52 13.86
C ARG A 86 3.92 -2.69 13.38
N ASP A 87 4.23 -3.77 12.72
CA ASP A 87 5.57 -4.03 12.18
C ASP A 87 5.69 -3.48 10.76
N GLN A 88 5.65 -2.16 10.63
CA GLN A 88 5.70 -1.49 9.33
C GLN A 88 6.98 -1.84 8.56
N GLU A 89 8.12 -1.81 9.24
CA GLU A 89 9.40 -2.12 8.61
C GLU A 89 9.43 -3.55 8.09
N GLY A 90 8.96 -4.51 8.89
CA GLY A 90 8.91 -5.90 8.46
C GLY A 90 7.96 -6.10 7.29
N ILE A 91 6.80 -5.46 7.29
CA ILE A 91 5.86 -5.52 6.19
C ILE A 91 6.45 -4.91 4.93
N ASP A 92 7.06 -3.75 5.01
CA ASP A 92 7.68 -3.11 3.86
C ASP A 92 8.83 -3.94 3.29
N ASN A 93 9.60 -4.61 4.15
CA ASN A 93 10.64 -5.54 3.72
C ASN A 93 10.04 -6.75 2.98
N VAL A 94 8.94 -7.30 3.49
CA VAL A 94 8.24 -8.40 2.80
C VAL A 94 7.78 -7.95 1.40
N LEU A 95 7.22 -6.76 1.28
CA LEU A 95 6.77 -6.22 0.00
C LEU A 95 7.93 -6.06 -0.99
N CYS A 96 9.06 -5.52 -0.53
CA CYS A 96 10.24 -5.36 -1.37
C CYS A 96 10.83 -6.70 -1.81
N GLU A 97 10.91 -7.67 -0.91
CA GLU A 97 11.39 -9.01 -1.23
C GLU A 97 10.45 -9.74 -2.18
N LEU A 98 9.14 -9.57 -1.99
CA LEU A 98 8.13 -10.18 -2.86
C LEU A 98 8.26 -9.64 -4.29
N ASP A 99 8.47 -8.34 -4.45
CA ASP A 99 8.70 -7.73 -5.75
C ASP A 99 10.00 -8.26 -6.38
N GLY A 100 11.07 -8.26 -5.62
CA GLY A 100 12.35 -8.83 -6.02
C GLY A 100 13.13 -8.04 -7.06
N THR A 101 12.65 -6.84 -7.46
CA THR A 101 13.36 -5.99 -8.43
C THR A 101 13.86 -4.71 -7.76
N ALA A 102 14.94 -4.14 -8.30
CA ALA A 102 15.54 -2.94 -7.71
C ALA A 102 14.61 -1.73 -7.79
N ASN A 103 13.83 -1.62 -8.86
CA ASN A 103 12.94 -0.47 -9.09
C ASN A 103 11.46 -0.78 -8.83
N LYS A 104 11.16 -1.90 -8.19
CA LYS A 104 9.80 -2.31 -7.83
C LYS A 104 8.86 -2.47 -9.03
N SER A 105 9.40 -2.87 -10.17
CA SER A 105 8.64 -2.93 -11.43
C SER A 105 7.78 -4.19 -11.58
N ARG A 106 8.08 -5.26 -10.88
CA ARG A 106 7.34 -6.52 -11.02
C ARG A 106 5.92 -6.43 -10.47
N LEU A 107 5.78 -6.01 -9.22
CA LEU A 107 4.46 -5.77 -8.62
C LEU A 107 3.96 -4.36 -8.92
N GLY A 108 4.87 -3.43 -9.00
CA GLY A 108 4.62 -2.03 -9.24
C GLY A 108 4.80 -1.17 -7.99
N GLY A 109 5.53 -0.07 -8.12
CA GLY A 109 5.71 0.88 -7.02
C GLY A 109 4.38 1.43 -6.53
N ASN A 110 3.42 1.65 -7.45
CA ASN A 110 2.07 2.10 -7.09
C ASN A 110 1.33 1.07 -6.22
N ALA A 111 1.42 -0.23 -6.55
CA ALA A 111 0.81 -1.29 -5.73
C ALA A 111 1.46 -1.35 -4.34
N LEU A 112 2.78 -1.26 -4.28
CA LEU A 112 3.51 -1.35 -3.01
C LEU A 112 3.23 -0.15 -2.11
N ILE A 113 3.22 1.07 -2.66
CA ILE A 113 3.00 2.26 -1.84
C ILE A 113 1.56 2.34 -1.35
N ALA A 114 0.57 2.00 -2.18
CA ALA A 114 -0.82 1.96 -1.74
C ALA A 114 -0.99 0.98 -0.57
N THR A 115 -0.39 -0.20 -0.67
CA THR A 115 -0.45 -1.21 0.38
C THR A 115 0.26 -0.76 1.66
N SER A 116 1.48 -0.25 1.53
CA SER A 116 2.26 0.21 2.69
C SER A 116 1.55 1.32 3.44
N MET A 117 0.99 2.30 2.73
CA MET A 117 0.22 3.38 3.34
C MET A 117 -1.08 2.88 3.98
N ALA A 118 -1.77 1.93 3.33
CA ALA A 118 -2.98 1.33 3.90
C ALA A 118 -2.67 0.59 5.21
N VAL A 119 -1.52 -0.07 5.30
CA VAL A 119 -1.04 -0.71 6.55
C VAL A 119 -0.90 0.33 7.66
N MET A 120 -0.27 1.46 7.38
CA MET A 120 -0.14 2.54 8.37
C MET A 120 -1.49 3.08 8.83
N HIS A 121 -2.42 3.30 7.91
CA HIS A 121 -3.77 3.74 8.24
C HIS A 121 -4.52 2.70 9.08
N ALA A 122 -4.37 1.42 8.77
CA ALA A 122 -5.01 0.36 9.55
C ALA A 122 -4.48 0.31 10.97
N ALA A 123 -3.17 0.47 11.15
CA ALA A 123 -2.56 0.49 12.48
C ALA A 123 -3.07 1.68 13.29
N ALA A 124 -3.13 2.86 12.70
CA ALA A 124 -3.67 4.05 13.38
C ALA A 124 -5.14 3.85 13.74
N ALA A 125 -5.95 3.27 12.85
CA ALA A 125 -7.36 2.97 13.11
C ALA A 125 -7.52 1.98 14.26
N ALA A 126 -6.69 0.95 14.34
CA ALA A 126 -6.71 -0.01 15.44
C ALA A 126 -6.36 0.63 16.79
N GLU A 127 -5.45 1.60 16.77
CA GLU A 127 -5.09 2.37 17.97
C GLU A 127 -6.09 3.48 18.29
N LYS A 128 -7.03 3.76 17.40
CA LYS A 128 -8.05 4.82 17.51
C LYS A 128 -7.43 6.20 17.65
N ILE A 129 -6.35 6.44 16.91
CA ILE A 129 -5.67 7.73 16.88
C ILE A 129 -5.52 8.20 15.43
N PRO A 130 -5.34 9.52 15.19
CA PRO A 130 -5.07 10.02 13.84
C PRO A 130 -3.73 9.50 13.32
N LEU A 131 -3.61 9.40 12.00
CA LEU A 131 -2.38 8.92 11.37
C LEU A 131 -1.15 9.73 11.78
N TRP A 132 -1.26 11.07 11.84
CA TRP A 132 -0.12 11.91 12.22
C TRP A 132 0.41 11.57 13.62
N GLN A 133 -0.49 11.22 14.55
CA GLN A 133 -0.11 10.84 15.91
C GLN A 133 0.56 9.47 15.93
N TYR A 134 0.05 8.53 15.10
CA TYR A 134 0.65 7.22 14.98
C TYR A 134 2.06 7.29 14.38
N LEU A 135 2.26 8.15 13.38
CA LEU A 135 3.54 8.28 12.67
C LEU A 135 4.61 9.00 13.48
N GLY A 136 4.23 9.83 14.47
CA GLY A 136 5.20 10.60 15.26
C GLY A 136 6.34 9.75 15.81
N PRO A 137 6.05 8.69 16.59
CA PRO A 137 7.12 7.81 17.10
C PRO A 137 7.89 7.09 16.00
N LEU A 138 7.25 6.70 14.91
CA LEU A 138 7.91 6.02 13.77
C LEU A 138 8.90 6.93 13.06
N LEU A 139 8.66 8.24 13.10
CA LEU A 139 9.53 9.24 12.49
C LEU A 139 10.57 9.80 13.47
N GLY A 140 10.67 9.22 14.67
CA GLY A 140 11.62 9.68 15.69
C GLY A 140 11.16 10.88 16.49
N HIS A 141 9.90 11.28 16.41
CA HIS A 141 9.33 12.36 17.20
C HIS A 141 8.76 11.80 18.51
N SER A 142 9.31 12.18 19.63
CA SER A 142 8.96 11.57 20.92
C SER A 142 7.66 12.10 21.53
N ASP A 143 7.17 13.23 21.11
CA ASP A 143 6.03 13.92 21.72
C ASP A 143 4.89 14.22 20.73
N GLY A 144 4.99 13.72 19.54
CA GLY A 144 3.97 13.93 18.51
C GLY A 144 3.98 15.32 17.89
N ASN A 145 4.98 16.08 18.10
CA ASN A 145 5.13 17.41 17.51
C ASN A 145 5.84 17.34 16.17
#